data_59b866879a90b3c6fa16260afecdd1a2
#
_entry.id   59b866879a90b3c6fa16260afecdd1a2
#
_cell.length_a   1.000
_cell.length_b   1.000
_cell.length_c   1.000
_cell.angle_alpha   90.00
_cell.angle_beta   90.00
_cell.angle_gamma   90.00
#
_symmetry.space_group_name_H-M   'P 1'
#
loop_
_entity.id
_entity.type
_entity.pdbx_description
1 polymer ?
#
loop_
_entity_poly.entity_id
_entity_poly.type
_entity_poly.pdbx_seq_one_letter_code
_entity_poly.pdbx_strand_id
1 'polypeptide(L)'
;KGRAGRAAVDNKGRRERMQGHGIKKAVISTLALVLLAACGSAAPVPEDQFYRLSAVMTVAPQSKTLFPGTLEIDRFVADGLTAGRPIVYSEAGKPFHVKEFHYHFWTQPPTVMLRDELVTYLRRAKVADIVVTPEMRVSPDYVLTGKIRRLEKVVVTPPKAVLKIELGLCRASGGKLIFLDSYRVE
;
A
#
# COMPACT_ATOMS: atom_id res chain seq x y z
N LYS A 1 -85.74 37.29 -5.75
CA LYS A 1 -84.70 37.00 -6.75
C LYS A 1 -83.31 37.36 -6.20
N GLY A 2 -82.72 36.64 -5.24
CA GLY A 2 -81.47 37.03 -4.64
C GLY A 2 -80.66 35.89 -3.90
N ARG A 3 -81.22 34.68 -3.85
CA ARG A 3 -80.55 33.58 -3.08
C ARG A 3 -79.81 32.51 -3.91
N ALA A 4 -80.08 32.43 -5.22
CA ALA A 4 -79.47 31.40 -6.09
C ALA A 4 -78.03 31.78 -6.54
N GLY A 5 -77.65 33.05 -6.63
CA GLY A 5 -76.40 33.48 -7.14
C GLY A 5 -75.21 33.37 -6.12
N ARG A 6 -75.48 33.39 -4.80
CA ARG A 6 -74.43 33.28 -3.77
C ARG A 6 -73.93 31.84 -3.56
N ALA A 7 -74.76 30.83 -3.74
CA ALA A 7 -74.38 29.42 -3.57
C ALA A 7 -73.48 28.89 -4.71
N ALA A 8 -73.68 29.41 -5.94
CA ALA A 8 -72.85 28.97 -7.09
C ALA A 8 -71.41 29.53 -7.07
N VAL A 9 -71.18 30.75 -6.54
CA VAL A 9 -69.90 31.39 -6.44
C VAL A 9 -69.02 30.74 -5.33
N ASP A 10 -69.65 30.34 -4.22
CA ASP A 10 -68.96 29.70 -3.10
C ASP A 10 -68.45 28.29 -3.45
N ASN A 11 -69.23 27.54 -4.26
CA ASN A 11 -68.83 26.20 -4.67
C ASN A 11 -67.68 26.18 -5.69
N LYS A 12 -67.51 27.24 -6.50
CA LYS A 12 -66.38 27.36 -7.45
C LYS A 12 -65.06 27.66 -6.71
N GLY A 13 -65.07 28.57 -5.76
CA GLY A 13 -63.88 28.88 -4.96
C GLY A 13 -63.42 27.73 -4.06
N ARG A 14 -64.35 26.89 -3.59
CA ARG A 14 -64.05 25.69 -2.81
C ARG A 14 -63.38 24.58 -3.66
N ARG A 15 -63.84 24.40 -4.90
CA ARG A 15 -63.25 23.43 -5.85
C ARG A 15 -61.83 23.84 -6.27
N GLU A 16 -61.59 25.12 -6.54
CA GLU A 16 -60.29 25.61 -6.91
C GLU A 16 -59.27 25.51 -5.76
N ARG A 17 -59.66 25.77 -4.49
CA ARG A 17 -58.79 25.53 -3.32
C ARG A 17 -58.49 24.07 -3.09
N MET A 18 -59.40 23.14 -3.29
CA MET A 18 -59.13 21.70 -3.14
C MET A 18 -58.21 21.18 -4.23
N GLN A 19 -58.33 21.66 -5.48
CA GLN A 19 -57.49 21.26 -6.58
C GLN A 19 -56.05 21.74 -6.41
N GLY A 20 -55.81 22.98 -5.91
CA GLY A 20 -54.50 23.52 -5.67
C GLY A 20 -53.72 22.81 -4.54
N HIS A 21 -54.41 22.26 -3.52
CA HIS A 21 -53.76 21.49 -2.44
C HIS A 21 -53.36 20.08 -2.88
N GLY A 22 -54.13 19.44 -3.78
CA GLY A 22 -53.79 18.13 -4.34
C GLY A 22 -52.52 18.17 -5.20
N ILE A 23 -52.45 19.16 -6.07
CA ILE A 23 -51.29 19.34 -6.95
C ILE A 23 -50.01 19.62 -6.17
N LYS A 24 -50.07 20.50 -5.14
CA LYS A 24 -48.91 20.79 -4.30
C LYS A 24 -48.42 19.55 -3.54
N LYS A 25 -49.34 18.75 -2.98
CA LYS A 25 -48.98 17.50 -2.31
C LYS A 25 -48.38 16.46 -3.27
N ALA A 26 -48.91 16.32 -4.48
CA ALA A 26 -48.37 15.44 -5.51
C ALA A 26 -46.98 15.86 -5.95
N VAL A 27 -46.70 17.14 -6.18
CA VAL A 27 -45.39 17.66 -6.55
C VAL A 27 -44.39 17.46 -5.43
N ILE A 28 -44.74 17.71 -4.17
CA ILE A 28 -43.85 17.48 -3.00
C ILE A 28 -43.54 15.98 -2.86
N SER A 29 -44.53 15.11 -3.04
CA SER A 29 -44.34 13.65 -2.96
C SER A 29 -43.41 13.13 -4.08
N THR A 30 -43.58 13.64 -5.30
CA THR A 30 -42.72 13.25 -6.45
C THR A 30 -41.30 13.77 -6.25
N LEU A 31 -41.11 14.98 -5.76
CA LEU A 31 -39.79 15.55 -5.45
C LEU A 31 -39.09 14.77 -4.35
N ALA A 32 -39.82 14.34 -3.31
CA ALA A 32 -39.25 13.52 -2.23
C ALA A 32 -38.86 12.12 -2.76
N LEU A 33 -39.58 11.52 -3.69
CA LEU A 33 -39.27 10.24 -4.29
C LEU A 33 -38.00 10.33 -5.16
N VAL A 34 -37.82 11.42 -5.90
CA VAL A 34 -36.63 11.67 -6.73
C VAL A 34 -35.40 11.89 -5.87
N LEU A 35 -35.55 12.57 -4.73
CA LEU A 35 -34.43 12.79 -3.78
C LEU A 35 -33.98 11.48 -3.09
N LEU A 36 -34.92 10.56 -2.82
CA LEU A 36 -34.59 9.26 -2.26
C LEU A 36 -33.89 8.32 -3.28
N ALA A 37 -34.20 8.45 -4.56
CA ALA A 37 -33.56 7.67 -5.62
C ALA A 37 -32.12 8.14 -5.91
N ALA A 38 -31.74 9.38 -5.55
CA ALA A 38 -30.40 9.91 -5.74
C ALA A 38 -29.36 9.38 -4.73
N CYS A 39 -29.78 8.69 -3.67
CA CYS A 39 -28.87 8.12 -2.65
C CYS A 39 -28.30 6.73 -2.99
N GLY A 40 -28.43 6.22 -4.20
CA GLY A 40 -28.37 4.79 -4.49
C GLY A 40 -27.26 4.26 -5.38
N SER A 41 -26.07 4.88 -5.52
CA SER A 41 -24.94 4.15 -6.11
C SER A 41 -23.59 4.72 -5.67
N ALA A 42 -23.20 4.42 -4.44
CA ALA A 42 -21.79 4.48 -4.13
C ALA A 42 -21.06 3.44 -5.01
N ALA A 43 -20.05 3.88 -5.77
CA ALA A 43 -19.21 2.95 -6.51
C ALA A 43 -18.65 1.89 -5.53
N PRO A 44 -18.59 0.62 -5.92
CA PRO A 44 -18.03 -0.42 -5.06
C PRO A 44 -16.61 -0.02 -4.64
N VAL A 45 -16.32 -0.16 -3.35
CA VAL A 45 -14.98 0.08 -2.81
C VAL A 45 -14.04 -0.93 -3.45
N PRO A 46 -12.90 -0.52 -4.03
CA PRO A 46 -11.92 -1.45 -4.58
C PRO A 46 -11.46 -2.44 -3.50
N GLU A 47 -11.21 -3.69 -3.90
CA GLU A 47 -10.68 -4.71 -3.00
C GLU A 47 -9.18 -4.49 -2.74
N ASP A 48 -8.74 -4.82 -1.54
CA ASP A 48 -7.33 -4.82 -1.17
C ASP A 48 -6.54 -5.87 -1.95
N GLN A 49 -5.44 -5.47 -2.55
CA GLN A 49 -4.54 -6.34 -3.30
C GLN A 49 -3.22 -6.51 -2.56
N PHE A 50 -2.80 -7.78 -2.39
CA PHE A 50 -1.59 -8.13 -1.66
C PHE A 50 -0.52 -8.72 -2.58
N TYR A 51 0.70 -8.22 -2.43
CA TYR A 51 1.84 -8.58 -3.26
C TYR A 51 2.96 -9.22 -2.42
N ARG A 52 3.61 -10.23 -3.00
CA ARG A 52 4.82 -10.85 -2.44
C ARG A 52 6.02 -10.42 -3.28
N LEU A 53 7.13 -10.19 -2.61
CA LEU A 53 8.41 -10.16 -3.28
C LEU A 53 8.84 -11.61 -3.52
N SER A 54 9.29 -11.92 -4.72
CA SER A 54 9.89 -13.21 -5.06
C SER A 54 10.98 -12.95 -6.08
N ALA A 55 12.22 -13.16 -5.69
CA ALA A 55 13.34 -13.04 -6.61
C ALA A 55 13.54 -14.36 -7.33
N VAL A 56 13.52 -14.34 -8.67
CA VAL A 56 13.99 -15.46 -9.47
C VAL A 56 15.50 -15.49 -9.38
N MET A 57 16.04 -16.39 -8.56
CA MET A 57 17.46 -16.44 -8.28
C MET A 57 18.13 -17.62 -9.01
N THR A 58 18.93 -17.34 -10.02
CA THR A 58 19.93 -18.28 -10.52
C THR A 58 21.24 -18.01 -9.79
N VAL A 59 21.56 -18.81 -8.77
CA VAL A 59 22.76 -18.64 -7.97
C VAL A 59 23.65 -19.87 -8.15
N ALA A 60 24.87 -19.65 -8.61
CA ALA A 60 25.92 -20.67 -8.55
C ALA A 60 26.53 -20.68 -7.12
N PRO A 61 26.51 -21.82 -6.41
CA PRO A 61 27.15 -21.91 -5.11
C PRO A 61 28.65 -21.63 -5.21
N GLN A 62 29.19 -20.90 -4.25
CA GLN A 62 30.63 -20.68 -4.16
C GLN A 62 31.33 -22.00 -3.85
N SER A 63 32.47 -22.24 -4.48
CA SER A 63 33.32 -23.41 -4.22
C SER A 63 33.96 -23.36 -2.83
N LYS A 64 34.16 -22.14 -2.30
CA LYS A 64 34.67 -21.85 -0.95
C LYS A 64 33.87 -20.72 -0.35
N THR A 65 33.49 -20.84 0.93
CA THR A 65 32.80 -19.80 1.65
C THR A 65 33.65 -18.54 1.77
N LEU A 66 33.03 -17.38 1.59
CA LEU A 66 33.70 -16.07 1.73
C LEU A 66 33.92 -15.71 3.20
N PHE A 67 32.97 -16.10 4.05
CA PHE A 67 32.98 -15.85 5.49
C PHE A 67 32.90 -17.19 6.24
N PRO A 68 34.05 -17.71 6.73
CA PRO A 68 34.01 -18.91 7.54
C PRO A 68 33.29 -18.65 8.86
N GLY A 69 32.43 -19.59 9.27
CA GLY A 69 31.61 -19.48 10.47
C GLY A 69 30.18 -19.03 10.20
N THR A 70 29.58 -18.37 11.20
CA THR A 70 28.16 -17.99 11.23
C THR A 70 27.97 -16.53 10.85
N LEU A 71 27.18 -16.30 9.78
CA LEU A 71 26.73 -14.97 9.34
C LEU A 71 25.27 -14.77 9.77
N GLU A 72 25.03 -13.80 10.63
CA GLU A 72 23.68 -13.36 10.98
C GLU A 72 23.23 -12.23 10.06
N ILE A 73 22.02 -12.37 9.52
CA ILE A 73 21.33 -11.29 8.81
C ILE A 73 20.36 -10.64 9.78
N ASP A 74 20.75 -9.48 10.27
CA ASP A 74 19.98 -8.74 11.27
C ASP A 74 18.69 -8.15 10.66
N ARG A 75 17.84 -7.63 11.52
CA ARG A 75 16.60 -6.97 11.10
C ARG A 75 16.89 -5.74 10.27
N PHE A 76 16.31 -5.68 9.08
CA PHE A 76 16.42 -4.49 8.25
C PHE A 76 15.56 -3.37 8.81
N VAL A 77 15.99 -2.14 8.57
CA VAL A 77 15.22 -0.93 8.85
C VAL A 77 14.88 -0.21 7.54
N ALA A 78 13.87 0.63 7.57
CA ALA A 78 13.47 1.43 6.43
C ALA A 78 13.06 2.83 6.88
N ASP A 79 13.23 3.81 6.00
CA ASP A 79 12.85 5.19 6.27
C ASP A 79 11.39 5.47 5.83
N GLY A 80 10.67 6.24 6.65
CA GLY A 80 9.38 6.83 6.33
C GLY A 80 8.33 5.82 5.82
N LEU A 81 7.69 6.15 4.72
CA LEU A 81 6.63 5.34 4.09
C LEU A 81 7.09 3.95 3.65
N THR A 82 8.38 3.79 3.34
CA THR A 82 8.95 2.49 2.93
C THR A 82 8.91 1.44 4.05
N ALA A 83 8.78 1.85 5.31
CA ALA A 83 8.66 0.93 6.44
C ALA A 83 7.29 0.26 6.53
N GLY A 84 6.27 0.84 5.91
CA GLY A 84 4.89 0.36 5.91
C GLY A 84 4.63 -0.76 4.91
N ARG A 85 3.41 -1.31 4.96
CA ARG A 85 2.93 -2.33 4.01
C ARG A 85 2.33 -1.73 2.72
N PRO A 86 1.75 -0.52 2.71
CA PRO A 86 1.27 0.08 1.46
C PRO A 86 2.40 0.18 0.43
N ILE A 87 2.10 -0.12 -0.83
CA ILE A 87 3.09 0.07 -1.90
C ILE A 87 3.28 1.56 -2.13
N VAL A 88 4.53 1.98 -2.04
CA VAL A 88 4.95 3.36 -2.26
C VAL A 88 5.16 3.61 -3.76
N TYR A 89 4.80 4.79 -4.25
CA TYR A 89 5.05 5.19 -5.62
C TYR A 89 5.43 6.67 -5.75
N SER A 90 6.14 6.98 -6.85
CA SER A 90 6.39 8.35 -7.30
C SER A 90 6.03 8.49 -8.79
N GLU A 91 5.81 9.72 -9.24
CA GLU A 91 5.53 10.05 -10.63
C GLU A 91 6.82 10.47 -11.35
N ALA A 92 6.92 10.16 -12.64
CA ALA A 92 8.01 10.64 -13.47
C ALA A 92 8.11 12.17 -13.42
N GLY A 93 9.32 12.70 -13.25
CA GLY A 93 9.56 14.15 -13.12
C GLY A 93 9.29 14.72 -11.73
N LYS A 94 8.77 13.92 -10.78
CA LYS A 94 8.53 14.34 -9.38
C LYS A 94 9.15 13.35 -8.37
N PRO A 95 10.46 13.09 -8.42
CA PRO A 95 11.10 12.01 -7.65
C PRO A 95 11.08 12.21 -6.13
N PHE A 96 10.79 13.43 -5.67
CA PHE A 96 10.69 13.78 -4.24
C PHE A 96 9.24 13.80 -3.73
N HIS A 97 8.25 13.59 -4.61
CA HIS A 97 6.85 13.54 -4.25
C HIS A 97 6.38 12.08 -4.21
N VAL A 98 6.42 11.52 -3.03
CA VAL A 98 6.14 10.10 -2.77
C VAL A 98 4.74 9.94 -2.20
N LYS A 99 4.03 8.92 -2.67
CA LYS A 99 2.66 8.59 -2.26
C LYS A 99 2.54 7.10 -1.96
N GLU A 100 1.48 6.72 -1.27
CA GLU A 100 1.10 5.33 -1.05
C GLU A 100 -0.14 4.97 -1.87
N PHE A 101 -0.20 3.73 -2.36
CA PHE A 101 -1.44 3.20 -2.92
C PHE A 101 -2.42 2.84 -1.79
N HIS A 102 -3.69 3.17 -1.96
CA HIS A 102 -4.71 2.91 -0.94
C HIS A 102 -5.14 1.45 -0.84
N TYR A 103 -5.06 0.67 -1.95
CA TYR A 103 -5.57 -0.69 -2.05
C TYR A 103 -4.51 -1.70 -2.51
N HIS A 104 -3.22 -1.34 -2.44
CA HIS A 104 -2.12 -2.21 -2.84
C HIS A 104 -1.10 -2.31 -1.71
N PHE A 105 -0.93 -3.51 -1.20
CA PHE A 105 -0.12 -3.76 -0.01
C PHE A 105 0.88 -4.88 -0.25
N TRP A 106 2.02 -4.79 0.37
CA TRP A 106 2.90 -5.92 0.57
C TRP A 106 2.25 -6.91 1.56
N THR A 107 2.44 -8.21 1.37
CA THR A 107 1.98 -9.24 2.34
C THR A 107 2.63 -9.08 3.70
N GLN A 108 3.87 -8.59 3.74
CA GLN A 108 4.66 -8.28 4.93
C GLN A 108 5.41 -6.95 4.71
N PRO A 109 5.91 -6.29 5.77
CA PRO A 109 6.76 -5.12 5.60
C PRO A 109 7.97 -5.41 4.69
N PRO A 110 8.38 -4.47 3.83
CA PRO A 110 9.53 -4.63 2.94
C PRO A 110 10.82 -5.04 3.65
N THR A 111 11.01 -4.58 4.88
CA THR A 111 12.16 -4.91 5.73
C THR A 111 12.25 -6.42 6.00
N VAL A 112 11.11 -7.09 6.17
CA VAL A 112 11.04 -8.54 6.38
C VAL A 112 11.26 -9.27 5.07
N MET A 113 10.51 -8.90 4.01
CA MET A 113 10.58 -9.59 2.72
C MET A 113 11.96 -9.53 2.09
N LEU A 114 12.59 -8.34 2.06
CA LEU A 114 13.92 -8.20 1.46
C LEU A 114 15.00 -8.91 2.29
N ARG A 115 14.91 -8.90 3.62
CA ARG A 115 15.81 -9.69 4.47
C ARG A 115 15.67 -11.20 4.17
N ASP A 116 14.46 -11.71 4.13
CA ASP A 116 14.20 -13.14 3.95
C ASP A 116 14.65 -13.63 2.55
N GLU A 117 14.45 -12.82 1.52
CA GLU A 117 15.00 -13.08 0.18
C GLU A 117 16.53 -13.08 0.19
N LEU A 118 17.16 -12.11 0.88
CA LEU A 118 18.61 -12.07 1.00
C LEU A 118 19.17 -13.27 1.78
N VAL A 119 18.53 -13.67 2.87
CA VAL A 119 18.88 -14.90 3.63
C VAL A 119 18.85 -16.12 2.71
N THR A 120 17.77 -16.24 1.92
CA THR A 120 17.61 -17.35 0.97
C THR A 120 18.71 -17.34 -0.09
N TYR A 121 19.05 -16.16 -0.63
CA TYR A 121 20.12 -15.99 -1.59
C TYR A 121 21.47 -16.40 -1.01
N LEU A 122 21.85 -15.84 0.16
CA LEU A 122 23.15 -16.08 0.78
C LEU A 122 23.37 -17.55 1.17
N ARG A 123 22.31 -18.23 1.62
CA ARG A 123 22.33 -19.68 1.88
C ARG A 123 22.61 -20.48 0.61
N ARG A 124 21.88 -20.19 -0.48
CA ARG A 124 22.07 -20.86 -1.79
C ARG A 124 23.45 -20.58 -2.37
N ALA A 125 23.93 -19.35 -2.22
CA ALA A 125 25.25 -18.93 -2.69
C ALA A 125 26.40 -19.53 -1.85
N LYS A 126 26.14 -20.14 -0.68
CA LYS A 126 27.13 -20.62 0.27
C LYS A 126 28.17 -19.53 0.63
N VAL A 127 27.68 -18.33 0.92
CA VAL A 127 28.55 -17.18 1.24
C VAL A 127 29.24 -17.37 2.58
N ALA A 128 28.59 -18.01 3.54
CA ALA A 128 29.13 -18.41 4.85
C ALA A 128 28.85 -19.88 5.10
N ASP A 129 29.51 -20.46 6.11
CA ASP A 129 29.26 -21.85 6.48
C ASP A 129 27.84 -22.04 6.98
N ILE A 130 27.36 -21.07 7.78
CA ILE A 130 25.98 -21.03 8.30
C ILE A 130 25.45 -19.60 8.14
N VAL A 131 24.22 -19.47 7.62
CA VAL A 131 23.50 -18.18 7.57
C VAL A 131 22.27 -18.27 8.42
N VAL A 132 22.17 -17.39 9.42
CA VAL A 132 21.11 -17.36 10.44
C VAL A 132 20.39 -16.02 10.47
N THR A 133 19.29 -15.98 11.21
CA THR A 133 18.60 -14.74 11.61
C THR A 133 18.58 -14.64 13.13
N PRO A 134 18.38 -13.46 13.72
CA PRO A 134 18.36 -13.25 15.18
C PRO A 134 17.38 -14.18 15.92
N GLU A 135 16.29 -14.59 15.26
CA GLU A 135 15.30 -15.47 15.81
C GLU A 135 15.82 -16.88 16.14
N MET A 136 16.93 -17.29 15.48
CA MET A 136 17.57 -18.60 15.72
C MET A 136 18.42 -18.62 16.98
N ARG A 137 18.75 -17.46 17.57
CA ARG A 137 19.50 -17.29 18.83
C ARG A 137 20.87 -18.01 18.84
N VAL A 138 21.54 -18.00 17.71
CA VAL A 138 22.89 -18.53 17.54
C VAL A 138 23.89 -17.37 17.63
N SER A 139 25.00 -17.52 18.32
CA SER A 139 26.05 -16.50 18.38
C SER A 139 26.72 -16.38 17.02
N PRO A 140 26.70 -15.21 16.37
CA PRO A 140 27.30 -15.04 15.05
C PRO A 140 28.79 -14.68 15.14
N ASP A 141 29.53 -14.96 14.07
CA ASP A 141 30.89 -14.43 13.82
C ASP A 141 30.82 -13.10 13.07
N TYR A 142 29.79 -12.95 12.22
CA TYR A 142 29.54 -11.77 11.40
C TYR A 142 28.08 -11.37 11.47
N VAL A 143 27.82 -10.07 11.41
CA VAL A 143 26.47 -9.50 11.38
C VAL A 143 26.33 -8.61 10.14
N LEU A 144 25.36 -8.92 9.29
CA LEU A 144 24.96 -8.08 8.16
C LEU A 144 23.71 -7.29 8.54
N THR A 145 23.81 -5.98 8.48
CA THR A 145 22.69 -5.05 8.67
C THR A 145 22.23 -4.46 7.36
N GLY A 146 20.96 -4.08 7.26
CA GLY A 146 20.41 -3.47 6.04
C GLY A 146 19.49 -2.30 6.35
N LYS A 147 19.62 -1.23 5.55
CA LYS A 147 18.71 -0.08 5.58
C LYS A 147 18.13 0.18 4.19
N ILE A 148 16.82 0.04 4.08
CA ILE A 148 16.09 0.33 2.84
C ILE A 148 15.85 1.83 2.80
N ARG A 149 16.50 2.50 1.85
CA ARG A 149 16.38 3.93 1.63
C ARG A 149 15.23 4.27 0.67
N ARG A 150 14.92 3.35 -0.24
CA ARG A 150 13.89 3.52 -1.26
C ARG A 150 13.41 2.16 -1.75
N LEU A 151 12.12 1.95 -1.75
CA LEU A 151 11.45 0.85 -2.45
C LEU A 151 10.13 1.39 -2.97
N GLU A 152 10.06 1.65 -4.25
CA GLU A 152 8.90 2.29 -4.84
C GLU A 152 8.69 1.93 -6.30
N LYS A 153 7.45 2.05 -6.74
CA LYS A 153 7.08 2.04 -8.15
C LYS A 153 7.21 3.45 -8.71
N VAL A 154 7.95 3.62 -9.79
CA VAL A 154 7.95 4.86 -10.57
C VAL A 154 6.90 4.73 -11.66
N VAL A 155 5.89 5.61 -11.61
CA VAL A 155 4.82 5.65 -12.61
C VAL A 155 5.35 6.35 -13.86
N VAL A 156 5.77 5.52 -14.79
CA VAL A 156 6.31 5.87 -16.12
C VAL A 156 5.89 4.78 -17.08
N THR A 157 5.99 5.00 -18.38
CA THR A 157 5.70 3.97 -19.40
C THR A 157 7.00 3.52 -20.07
N PRO A 158 7.42 2.24 -19.92
CA PRO A 158 6.89 1.21 -19.01
C PRO A 158 7.16 1.53 -17.53
N PRO A 159 6.35 1.02 -16.57
CA PRO A 159 6.58 1.27 -15.15
C PRO A 159 7.87 0.61 -14.67
N LYS A 160 8.55 1.26 -13.72
CA LYS A 160 9.79 0.78 -13.12
C LYS A 160 9.62 0.54 -11.62
N ALA A 161 10.38 -0.40 -11.06
CA ALA A 161 10.58 -0.54 -9.63
C ALA A 161 11.98 -0.05 -9.27
N VAL A 162 12.08 0.75 -8.21
CA VAL A 162 13.37 1.26 -7.74
C VAL A 162 13.62 0.75 -6.33
N LEU A 163 14.74 0.07 -6.14
CA LEU A 163 15.25 -0.31 -4.83
C LEU A 163 16.57 0.44 -4.58
N LYS A 164 16.68 1.11 -3.43
CA LYS A 164 17.95 1.61 -2.89
C LYS A 164 18.11 1.05 -1.49
N ILE A 165 19.16 0.28 -1.27
CA ILE A 165 19.48 -0.37 0.00
C ILE A 165 20.93 -0.11 0.37
N GLU A 166 21.17 0.12 1.64
CA GLU A 166 22.50 0.22 2.25
C GLU A 166 22.74 -1.04 3.07
N LEU A 167 23.87 -1.68 2.87
CA LEU A 167 24.25 -2.89 3.58
C LEU A 167 25.58 -2.67 4.31
N GLY A 168 25.62 -3.05 5.58
CA GLY A 168 26.80 -3.00 6.41
C GLY A 168 27.12 -4.37 7.00
N LEU A 169 28.37 -4.81 6.90
CA LEU A 169 28.87 -6.05 7.48
C LEU A 169 29.89 -5.74 8.56
N CYS A 170 29.66 -6.30 9.74
CA CYS A 170 30.56 -6.18 10.89
C CYS A 170 31.02 -7.55 11.39
N ARG A 171 32.19 -7.61 12.04
CA ARG A 171 32.51 -8.72 12.95
C ARG A 171 31.67 -8.57 14.21
N ALA A 172 31.05 -9.67 14.65
CA ALA A 172 30.29 -9.67 15.90
C ALA A 172 31.22 -9.41 17.10
N SER A 173 32.43 -10.00 17.11
CA SER A 173 33.42 -9.71 18.11
C SER A 173 34.10 -8.35 17.85
N GLY A 174 33.89 -7.41 18.76
CA GLY A 174 34.52 -6.07 18.72
C GLY A 174 33.87 -5.07 17.74
N GLY A 175 32.77 -5.43 17.04
CA GLY A 175 32.01 -4.51 16.20
C GLY A 175 32.77 -3.91 15.00
N LYS A 176 33.88 -4.52 14.58
CA LYS A 176 34.69 -3.99 13.47
C LYS A 176 33.95 -4.04 12.18
N LEU A 177 33.69 -2.88 11.56
CA LEU A 177 33.09 -2.75 10.23
C LEU A 177 34.04 -3.36 9.18
N ILE A 178 33.51 -4.27 8.35
CA ILE A 178 34.24 -4.93 7.25
C ILE A 178 33.93 -4.23 5.94
N PHE A 179 32.65 -3.94 5.68
CA PHE A 179 32.24 -3.10 4.55
C PHE A 179 30.95 -2.36 4.86
N LEU A 180 30.73 -1.27 4.15
CA LEU A 180 29.48 -0.53 4.08
C LEU A 180 29.33 -0.02 2.65
N ASP A 181 28.22 -0.36 2.00
CA ASP A 181 27.95 0.07 0.63
C ASP A 181 26.45 0.26 0.37
N SER A 182 26.16 1.05 -0.68
CA SER A 182 24.81 1.35 -1.11
C SER A 182 24.56 0.83 -2.52
N TYR A 183 23.50 0.07 -2.68
CA TYR A 183 23.09 -0.52 -3.95
C TYR A 183 21.81 0.13 -4.45
N ARG A 184 21.77 0.40 -5.76
CA ARG A 184 20.56 0.88 -6.44
C ARG A 184 20.29 0.00 -7.66
N VAL A 185 19.03 -0.42 -7.77
CA VAL A 185 18.51 -1.22 -8.89
C VAL A 185 17.23 -0.55 -9.41
N GLU A 186 17.06 -0.53 -10.73
CA GLU A 186 15.87 -0.01 -11.42
C GLU A 186 15.34 -1.02 -12.45
#